data_27a8255368511b86c29088b406faffd3
#
_entry.id   27a8255368511b86c29088b406faffd3
#
_cell.length_a   1.000
_cell.length_b   1.000
_cell.length_c   1.000
_cell.angle_alpha   90.00
_cell.angle_beta   90.00
_cell.angle_gamma   90.00
#
_symmetry.space_group_name_H-M   'P 1'
#
loop_
_entity.id
_entity.type
_entity.pdbx_description
1 polymer ?
#
loop_
_entity_poly.entity_id
_entity_poly.type
_entity_poly.pdbx_seq_one_letter_code
_entity_poly.pdbx_strand_id
1 'polypeptide(L)'
;MVVRVLVKSQVLYTGNVLYVEIDGNIDDKKIPELTDWVYDRLKGDRLNRIKGVFVYINSPGGSAASSEAMYQVLKYAERRGKKVVAYIHSVGASGGYYIASAADKIVANPAALTASIGAIIILPEVTELSRKMGVSWDIYKSGKNKDLTQPFRKRTEEDSVLLTELAKEIWKVFLNRVAESRGKKPEDLLPIADGRVMTAAQALEWGLVDTLGTKYDAIEVLKKMAGIKKVRFIKRPKKTSILKSIFGETSTLHEMVEDWLIPKAHF
;
A
#
# COMPACT_ATOMS: atom_id res chain seq x y z
N MET A 1 -40.84 12.61 -23.02
CA MET A 1 -40.20 11.58 -22.18
C MET A 1 -38.93 11.14 -22.90
N VAL A 2 -37.77 11.75 -22.55
CA VAL A 2 -36.49 11.50 -23.21
C VAL A 2 -35.77 10.44 -22.41
N VAL A 3 -35.65 9.22 -22.95
CA VAL A 3 -34.88 8.13 -22.37
C VAL A 3 -33.40 8.48 -22.55
N ARG A 4 -32.74 8.91 -21.48
CA ARG A 4 -31.27 8.99 -21.43
C ARG A 4 -30.70 7.58 -21.40
N VAL A 5 -30.34 7.03 -22.54
CA VAL A 5 -29.48 5.86 -22.65
C VAL A 5 -28.10 6.28 -22.16
N LEU A 6 -27.77 5.97 -20.92
CA LEU A 6 -26.41 6.03 -20.39
C LEU A 6 -25.60 4.91 -21.07
N VAL A 7 -25.09 5.19 -22.26
CA VAL A 7 -24.00 4.41 -22.83
C VAL A 7 -22.79 4.67 -21.92
N LYS A 8 -22.51 3.74 -20.99
CA LYS A 8 -21.20 3.69 -20.31
C LYS A 8 -20.18 3.57 -21.46
N SER A 9 -19.56 4.69 -21.82
CA SER A 9 -18.49 4.72 -22.80
C SER A 9 -17.41 3.77 -22.33
N GLN A 10 -17.33 2.59 -22.96
CA GLN A 10 -16.15 1.75 -22.87
C GLN A 10 -15.03 2.55 -23.54
N VAL A 11 -14.28 3.29 -22.74
CA VAL A 11 -13.05 3.92 -23.21
C VAL A 11 -12.17 2.78 -23.69
N LEU A 12 -12.00 2.68 -25.01
CA LEU A 12 -11.13 1.70 -25.66
C LEU A 12 -9.68 2.03 -25.27
N TYR A 13 -9.23 1.42 -24.18
CA TYR A 13 -7.84 1.56 -23.76
C TYR A 13 -6.93 0.87 -24.79
N THR A 14 -6.05 1.64 -25.39
CA THR A 14 -5.06 1.15 -26.37
C THR A 14 -3.87 0.47 -25.71
N GLY A 15 -3.85 0.32 -24.38
CA GLY A 15 -2.77 -0.28 -23.60
C GLY A 15 -2.95 -1.78 -23.35
N ASN A 16 -1.87 -2.41 -22.89
CA ASN A 16 -1.82 -3.85 -22.60
C ASN A 16 -1.22 -4.18 -21.21
N VAL A 17 -0.80 -3.18 -20.45
CA VAL A 17 -0.24 -3.32 -19.10
C VAL A 17 -0.85 -2.27 -18.17
N LEU A 18 -1.41 -2.68 -17.05
CA LEU A 18 -1.80 -1.74 -16.00
C LEU A 18 -0.55 -1.19 -15.32
N TYR A 19 -0.50 0.13 -15.14
CA TYR A 19 0.52 0.81 -14.36
C TYR A 19 -0.05 1.22 -13.01
N VAL A 20 0.42 0.57 -11.96
CA VAL A 20 0.04 0.82 -10.57
C VAL A 20 1.19 1.55 -9.91
N GLU A 21 0.93 2.73 -9.36
CA GLU A 21 1.95 3.56 -8.72
C GLU A 21 1.62 3.69 -7.23
N ILE A 22 2.54 3.19 -6.40
CA ILE A 22 2.51 3.29 -4.95
C ILE A 22 3.66 4.22 -4.55
N ASP A 23 3.35 5.50 -4.41
CA ASP A 23 4.32 6.55 -4.09
C ASP A 23 3.92 7.28 -2.81
N GLY A 24 4.86 7.38 -1.85
CA GLY A 24 4.62 7.91 -0.51
C GLY A 24 3.90 6.93 0.43
N ASN A 25 3.25 7.46 1.45
CA ASN A 25 2.54 6.67 2.46
C ASN A 25 1.33 5.92 1.87
N ILE A 26 1.15 4.68 2.32
CA ILE A 26 -0.04 3.87 2.04
C ILE A 26 -1.15 4.33 2.98
N ASP A 27 -2.06 5.14 2.47
CA ASP A 27 -3.19 5.69 3.22
C ASP A 27 -4.50 4.98 2.88
N ASP A 28 -5.49 5.11 3.78
CA ASP A 28 -6.80 4.45 3.65
C ASP A 28 -7.79 5.22 2.73
N LYS A 29 -7.33 6.22 2.01
CA LYS A 29 -8.14 6.98 1.03
C LYS A 29 -7.68 6.73 -0.40
N LYS A 30 -6.40 6.97 -0.68
CA LYS A 30 -5.85 6.89 -2.05
C LYS A 30 -5.67 5.46 -2.52
N ILE A 31 -5.18 4.58 -1.64
CA ILE A 31 -4.90 3.19 -2.00
C ILE A 31 -6.17 2.38 -2.25
N PRO A 32 -7.24 2.46 -1.44
CA PRO A 32 -8.51 1.80 -1.77
C PRO A 32 -9.07 2.24 -3.12
N GLU A 33 -9.08 3.54 -3.43
CA GLU A 33 -9.52 4.03 -4.75
C GLU A 33 -8.66 3.50 -5.90
N LEU A 34 -7.34 3.33 -5.69
CA LEU A 34 -6.45 2.75 -6.68
C LEU A 34 -6.72 1.25 -6.83
N THR A 35 -6.95 0.56 -5.72
CA THR A 35 -7.28 -0.87 -5.65
C THR A 35 -8.56 -1.17 -6.43
N ASP A 36 -9.61 -0.40 -6.19
CA ASP A 36 -10.89 -0.52 -6.91
C ASP A 36 -10.71 -0.30 -8.40
N TRP A 37 -9.94 0.73 -8.78
CA TRP A 37 -9.65 1.00 -10.19
C TRP A 37 -8.91 -0.18 -10.85
N VAL A 38 -7.91 -0.77 -10.20
CA VAL A 38 -7.19 -1.94 -10.73
C VAL A 38 -8.13 -3.12 -10.87
N TYR A 39 -8.93 -3.41 -9.83
CA TYR A 39 -9.90 -4.49 -9.82
C TYR A 39 -10.91 -4.36 -10.98
N ASP A 40 -11.51 -3.18 -11.15
CA ASP A 40 -12.49 -2.92 -12.20
C ASP A 40 -11.89 -3.11 -13.60
N ARG A 41 -10.64 -2.67 -13.81
CA ARG A 41 -9.93 -2.90 -15.08
C ARG A 41 -9.71 -4.36 -15.37
N LEU A 42 -9.28 -5.13 -14.39
CA LEU A 42 -9.06 -6.57 -14.52
C LEU A 42 -10.38 -7.31 -14.74
N LYS A 43 -11.43 -6.97 -13.97
CA LYS A 43 -12.77 -7.57 -14.09
C LYS A 43 -13.41 -7.28 -15.44
N GLY A 44 -13.25 -6.05 -15.93
CA GLY A 44 -13.81 -5.59 -17.21
C GLY A 44 -13.03 -6.04 -18.44
N ASP A 45 -11.87 -6.68 -18.31
CA ASP A 45 -11.02 -7.13 -19.42
C ASP A 45 -11.53 -8.43 -20.07
N ARG A 46 -12.74 -8.38 -20.64
CA ARG A 46 -13.37 -9.53 -21.30
C ARG A 46 -12.62 -10.04 -22.53
N LEU A 47 -11.89 -9.15 -23.21
CA LEU A 47 -11.13 -9.46 -24.43
C LEU A 47 -9.69 -9.86 -24.14
N ASN A 48 -9.33 -10.05 -22.88
CA ASN A 48 -7.97 -10.41 -22.44
C ASN A 48 -6.88 -9.51 -23.07
N ARG A 49 -7.13 -8.20 -23.15
CA ARG A 49 -6.17 -7.21 -23.70
C ARG A 49 -5.07 -6.88 -22.72
N ILE A 50 -5.39 -6.85 -21.43
CA ILE A 50 -4.40 -6.64 -20.37
C ILE A 50 -3.59 -7.92 -20.23
N LYS A 51 -2.27 -7.84 -20.42
CA LYS A 51 -1.33 -8.95 -20.34
C LYS A 51 -0.54 -8.97 -19.04
N GLY A 52 -0.45 -7.83 -18.37
CA GLY A 52 0.27 -7.74 -17.12
C GLY A 52 -0.06 -6.49 -16.32
N VAL A 53 0.48 -6.47 -15.11
CA VAL A 53 0.44 -5.34 -14.18
C VAL A 53 1.88 -4.99 -13.82
N PHE A 54 2.24 -3.74 -13.99
CA PHE A 54 3.51 -3.18 -13.55
C PHE A 54 3.26 -2.34 -12.31
N VAL A 55 3.87 -2.72 -11.18
CA VAL A 55 3.72 -2.01 -9.92
C VAL A 55 5.00 -1.24 -9.63
N TYR A 56 4.92 0.09 -9.71
CA TYR A 56 5.99 0.98 -9.28
C TYR A 56 5.83 1.30 -7.81
N ILE A 57 6.88 1.08 -7.02
CA ILE A 57 6.84 1.24 -5.57
C ILE A 57 7.96 2.16 -5.12
N ASN A 58 7.58 3.22 -4.42
CA ASN A 58 8.45 4.15 -3.71
C ASN A 58 7.75 4.55 -2.40
N SER A 59 7.65 3.62 -1.44
CA SER A 59 6.82 3.77 -0.26
C SER A 59 7.48 3.18 0.98
N PRO A 60 7.46 3.90 2.11
CA PRO A 60 7.91 3.38 3.40
C PRO A 60 6.87 2.43 4.05
N GLY A 61 5.68 2.31 3.48
CA GLY A 61 4.56 1.55 4.03
C GLY A 61 3.41 2.43 4.48
N GLY A 62 2.62 1.95 5.43
CA GLY A 62 1.44 2.62 5.98
C GLY A 62 0.36 1.62 6.37
N SER A 63 -0.91 1.89 6.06
CA SER A 63 -2.06 1.07 6.44
C SER A 63 -1.90 -0.39 6.04
N ALA A 64 -2.01 -1.28 7.02
CA ALA A 64 -1.98 -2.73 6.82
C ALA A 64 -3.19 -3.21 6.00
N ALA A 65 -4.38 -2.65 6.28
CA ALA A 65 -5.61 -3.01 5.57
C ALA A 65 -5.57 -2.63 4.09
N SER A 66 -5.10 -1.41 3.77
CA SER A 66 -4.92 -0.96 2.39
C SER A 66 -3.84 -1.76 1.65
N SER A 67 -2.78 -2.16 2.35
CA SER A 67 -1.72 -3.02 1.78
C SER A 67 -2.25 -4.41 1.43
N GLU A 68 -3.04 -5.04 2.34
CA GLU A 68 -3.70 -6.32 2.09
C GLU A 68 -4.69 -6.23 0.94
N ALA A 69 -5.51 -5.18 0.88
CA ALA A 69 -6.47 -5.00 -0.21
C ALA A 69 -5.78 -4.94 -1.58
N MET A 70 -4.69 -4.18 -1.71
CA MET A 70 -3.90 -4.11 -2.94
C MET A 70 -3.21 -5.45 -3.25
N TYR A 71 -2.63 -6.11 -2.24
CA TYR A 71 -2.05 -7.45 -2.38
C TYR A 71 -3.07 -8.42 -3.00
N GLN A 72 -4.28 -8.47 -2.47
CA GLN A 72 -5.34 -9.37 -2.96
C GLN A 72 -5.76 -9.08 -4.41
N VAL A 73 -5.80 -7.81 -4.80
CA VAL A 73 -6.11 -7.43 -6.19
C VAL A 73 -4.97 -7.81 -7.14
N LEU A 74 -3.72 -7.72 -6.72
CA LEU A 74 -2.59 -8.20 -7.53
C LEU A 74 -2.60 -9.73 -7.64
N LYS A 75 -2.92 -10.45 -6.56
CA LYS A 75 -3.13 -11.91 -6.61
C LYS A 75 -4.36 -12.29 -7.47
N TYR A 76 -5.39 -11.44 -7.50
CA TYR A 76 -6.49 -11.63 -8.45
C TYR A 76 -6.03 -11.47 -9.90
N ALA A 77 -5.13 -10.53 -10.20
CA ALA A 77 -4.54 -10.40 -11.54
C ALA A 77 -3.79 -11.68 -11.95
N GLU A 78 -3.00 -12.24 -11.05
CA GLU A 78 -2.27 -13.50 -11.25
C GLU A 78 -3.24 -14.67 -11.56
N ARG A 79 -4.30 -14.83 -10.73
CA ARG A 79 -5.35 -15.85 -10.97
C ARG A 79 -6.08 -15.67 -12.31
N ARG A 80 -6.07 -14.48 -12.87
CA ARG A 80 -6.58 -14.15 -14.21
C ARG A 80 -5.54 -14.38 -15.32
N GLY A 81 -4.39 -14.98 -15.00
CA GLY A 81 -3.30 -15.25 -15.94
C GLY A 81 -2.51 -14.01 -16.37
N LYS A 82 -2.64 -12.89 -15.65
CA LYS A 82 -1.85 -11.69 -15.91
C LYS A 82 -0.51 -11.80 -15.19
N LYS A 83 0.57 -11.33 -15.81
CA LYS A 83 1.89 -11.28 -15.16
C LYS A 83 2.03 -10.01 -14.34
N VAL A 84 2.46 -10.14 -13.11
CA VAL A 84 2.64 -9.02 -12.19
C VAL A 84 4.14 -8.85 -11.93
N VAL A 85 4.68 -7.67 -12.20
CA VAL A 85 6.06 -7.32 -11.89
C VAL A 85 6.07 -6.06 -11.03
N ALA A 86 6.71 -6.14 -9.88
CA ALA A 86 6.95 -4.99 -9.01
C ALA A 86 8.37 -4.45 -9.23
N TYR A 87 8.48 -3.12 -9.25
CA TYR A 87 9.75 -2.41 -9.25
C TYR A 87 9.84 -1.52 -8.00
N ILE A 88 10.82 -1.79 -7.16
CA ILE A 88 11.14 -0.98 -5.98
C ILE A 88 12.17 0.08 -6.39
N HIS A 89 11.77 1.37 -6.28
CA HIS A 89 12.61 2.48 -6.72
C HIS A 89 13.65 2.89 -5.66
N SER A 90 13.25 3.64 -4.65
CA SER A 90 14.14 4.04 -3.55
C SER A 90 13.78 3.31 -2.25
N VAL A 91 12.49 3.20 -1.97
CA VAL A 91 11.99 2.52 -0.78
C VAL A 91 10.80 1.64 -1.18
N GLY A 92 10.81 0.40 -0.67
CA GLY A 92 9.67 -0.51 -0.74
C GLY A 92 9.62 -1.30 0.56
N ALA A 93 9.29 -0.62 1.67
CA ALA A 93 9.37 -1.18 3.01
C ALA A 93 7.97 -1.35 3.63
N SER A 94 7.85 -2.25 4.63
CA SER A 94 6.60 -2.50 5.36
C SER A 94 5.43 -2.77 4.39
N GLY A 95 4.34 -2.02 4.46
CA GLY A 95 3.22 -2.11 3.51
C GLY A 95 3.63 -2.01 2.03
N GLY A 96 4.69 -1.26 1.70
CA GLY A 96 5.26 -1.19 0.35
C GLY A 96 5.83 -2.53 -0.10
N TYR A 97 6.57 -3.21 0.77
CA TYR A 97 7.05 -4.57 0.50
C TYR A 97 5.92 -5.60 0.52
N TYR A 98 4.93 -5.42 1.41
CA TYR A 98 3.73 -6.26 1.44
C TYR A 98 3.06 -6.30 0.06
N ILE A 99 2.84 -5.13 -0.55
CA ILE A 99 2.27 -5.03 -1.90
C ILE A 99 3.23 -5.64 -2.94
N ALA A 100 4.53 -5.34 -2.83
CA ALA A 100 5.54 -5.90 -3.75
C ALA A 100 5.54 -7.42 -3.75
N SER A 101 5.37 -8.05 -2.58
CA SER A 101 5.42 -9.50 -2.42
C SER A 101 4.33 -10.24 -3.22
N ALA A 102 3.23 -9.57 -3.58
CA ALA A 102 2.18 -10.14 -4.42
C ALA A 102 2.61 -10.37 -5.88
N ALA A 103 3.74 -9.81 -6.32
CA ALA A 103 4.19 -9.90 -7.70
C ALA A 103 4.86 -11.25 -8.02
N ASP A 104 4.70 -11.71 -9.26
CA ASP A 104 5.43 -12.88 -9.79
C ASP A 104 6.96 -12.64 -9.76
N LYS A 105 7.40 -11.39 -9.99
CA LYS A 105 8.81 -10.96 -9.93
C LYS A 105 8.94 -9.58 -9.33
N ILE A 106 9.96 -9.43 -8.48
CA ILE A 106 10.33 -8.18 -7.84
C ILE A 106 11.72 -7.77 -8.32
N VAL A 107 11.81 -6.63 -8.97
CA VAL A 107 13.06 -5.98 -9.35
C VAL A 107 13.28 -4.80 -8.41
N ALA A 108 14.42 -4.73 -7.76
CA ALA A 108 14.75 -3.61 -6.88
C ALA A 108 15.93 -2.81 -7.43
N ASN A 109 15.85 -1.49 -7.33
CA ASN A 109 17.02 -0.63 -7.57
C ASN A 109 18.14 -1.06 -6.61
N PRO A 110 19.41 -1.20 -7.09
CA PRO A 110 20.53 -1.61 -6.23
C PRO A 110 20.72 -0.77 -4.96
N ALA A 111 20.33 0.51 -5.00
CA ALA A 111 20.41 1.43 -3.87
C ALA A 111 19.09 1.48 -3.03
N ALA A 112 18.09 0.65 -3.35
CA ALA A 112 16.82 0.67 -2.65
C ALA A 112 16.90 0.04 -1.25
N LEU A 113 16.00 0.52 -0.38
CA LEU A 113 15.70 -0.06 0.92
C LEU A 113 14.35 -0.80 0.85
N THR A 114 14.28 -1.98 1.47
CA THR A 114 13.09 -2.82 1.38
C THR A 114 12.88 -3.68 2.64
N ALA A 115 12.02 -4.70 2.56
CA ALA A 115 11.63 -5.57 3.66
C ALA A 115 10.83 -4.83 4.75
N SER A 116 11.38 -4.68 5.96
CA SER A 116 10.64 -4.16 7.12
C SER A 116 9.35 -4.97 7.37
N ILE A 117 9.49 -6.32 7.43
CA ILE A 117 8.38 -7.25 7.69
C ILE A 117 8.05 -7.17 9.17
N GLY A 118 7.08 -6.32 9.49
CA GLY A 118 6.70 -6.00 10.86
C GLY A 118 5.38 -5.22 10.91
N ALA A 119 4.82 -5.11 12.11
CA ALA A 119 3.68 -4.24 12.38
C ALA A 119 3.95 -3.42 13.64
N ILE A 120 3.48 -2.19 13.63
CA ILE A 120 3.56 -1.28 14.78
C ILE A 120 2.19 -0.63 15.01
N ILE A 121 1.91 -0.32 16.28
CA ILE A 121 0.78 0.50 16.69
C ILE A 121 1.37 1.72 17.41
N ILE A 122 1.17 2.90 16.88
CA ILE A 122 1.66 4.16 17.46
C ILE A 122 0.46 4.93 17.98
N LEU A 123 0.42 5.16 19.28
CA LEU A 123 -0.67 5.88 19.94
C LEU A 123 -0.08 7.03 20.75
N PRO A 124 -0.56 8.27 20.58
CA PRO A 124 -0.16 9.38 21.43
C PRO A 124 -0.66 9.15 22.87
N GLU A 125 0.01 9.78 23.84
CA GLU A 125 -0.44 9.90 25.22
C GLU A 125 -0.27 11.38 25.64
N VAL A 126 -1.37 12.03 25.98
CA VAL A 126 -1.39 13.49 26.22
C VAL A 126 -1.87 13.86 27.63
N THR A 127 -1.96 12.91 28.56
CA THR A 127 -2.50 13.12 29.90
C THR A 127 -1.75 14.21 30.64
N GLU A 128 -0.43 14.18 30.67
CA GLU A 128 0.39 15.16 31.35
C GLU A 128 0.34 16.53 30.68
N LEU A 129 0.28 16.55 29.35
CA LEU A 129 0.12 17.80 28.59
C LEU A 129 -1.22 18.46 28.91
N SER A 130 -2.31 17.67 28.86
CA SER A 130 -3.66 18.17 29.20
C SER A 130 -3.71 18.75 30.62
N ARG A 131 -3.12 18.04 31.60
CA ARG A 131 -3.05 18.50 32.97
C ARG A 131 -2.31 19.86 33.12
N LYS A 132 -1.18 20.02 32.41
CA LYS A 132 -0.43 21.31 32.40
C LYS A 132 -1.22 22.44 31.77
N MET A 133 -2.12 22.13 30.84
CA MET A 133 -3.01 23.11 30.20
C MET A 133 -4.32 23.37 31.00
N GLY A 134 -4.50 22.72 32.16
CA GLY A 134 -5.72 22.86 32.98
C GLY A 134 -6.93 22.11 32.39
N VAL A 135 -6.69 21.12 31.47
CA VAL A 135 -7.75 20.33 30.87
C VAL A 135 -7.84 18.97 31.58
N SER A 136 -9.05 18.61 32.04
CA SER A 136 -9.38 17.29 32.58
C SER A 136 -10.30 16.53 31.61
N TRP A 137 -10.24 15.19 31.68
CA TRP A 137 -11.01 14.30 30.83
C TRP A 137 -11.83 13.34 31.71
N ASP A 138 -13.16 13.38 31.58
CA ASP A 138 -14.06 12.42 32.20
C ASP A 138 -14.48 11.38 31.16
N ILE A 139 -14.07 10.12 31.38
CA ILE A 139 -14.29 9.04 30.42
C ILE A 139 -15.34 8.07 30.95
N TYR A 140 -16.50 8.04 30.29
CA TYR A 140 -17.59 7.10 30.57
C TYR A 140 -17.60 6.01 29.50
N LYS A 141 -17.43 4.75 29.89
CA LYS A 141 -17.27 3.64 28.96
C LYS A 141 -18.08 2.40 29.36
N SER A 142 -18.64 1.71 28.37
CA SER A 142 -19.44 0.50 28.58
C SER A 142 -18.61 -0.76 28.83
N GLY A 143 -17.32 -0.74 28.56
CA GLY A 143 -16.43 -1.88 28.73
C GLY A 143 -14.98 -1.44 29.06
N LYS A 144 -14.25 -2.30 29.78
CA LYS A 144 -12.92 -2.02 30.32
C LYS A 144 -11.95 -1.47 29.26
N ASN A 145 -11.94 -2.05 28.08
CA ASN A 145 -10.94 -1.78 27.03
C ASN A 145 -11.44 -0.81 25.94
N LYS A 146 -12.62 -0.15 26.14
CA LYS A 146 -13.21 0.72 25.12
C LYS A 146 -12.37 1.96 24.82
N ASP A 147 -11.52 2.36 25.75
CA ASP A 147 -10.62 3.50 25.67
C ASP A 147 -9.14 3.11 25.45
N LEU A 148 -8.88 1.87 25.04
CA LEU A 148 -7.53 1.31 24.89
C LEU A 148 -6.65 2.15 23.96
N THR A 149 -7.22 2.72 22.89
CA THR A 149 -6.50 3.52 21.89
C THR A 149 -6.59 5.03 22.14
N GLN A 150 -7.34 5.47 23.16
CA GLN A 150 -7.52 6.90 23.45
C GLN A 150 -6.26 7.52 24.08
N PRO A 151 -5.92 8.77 23.75
CA PRO A 151 -4.70 9.43 24.22
C PRO A 151 -4.84 10.03 25.64
N PHE A 152 -6.01 9.97 26.24
CA PHE A 152 -6.40 10.78 27.40
C PHE A 152 -6.20 10.08 28.75
N ARG A 153 -5.61 8.89 28.77
CA ARG A 153 -5.17 8.20 29.98
C ARG A 153 -3.84 7.49 29.77
N LYS A 154 -3.11 7.32 30.86
CA LYS A 154 -1.91 6.44 30.84
C LYS A 154 -2.30 5.01 30.58
N ARG A 155 -1.51 4.33 29.76
CA ARG A 155 -1.68 2.91 29.50
C ARG A 155 -1.18 2.06 30.63
N THR A 156 -1.91 1.00 30.95
CA THR A 156 -1.53 0.00 31.91
C THR A 156 -0.64 -1.06 31.26
N GLU A 157 -0.05 -1.92 32.06
CA GLU A 157 0.70 -3.09 31.55
C GLU A 157 -0.22 -4.03 30.74
N GLU A 158 -1.43 -4.26 31.21
CA GLU A 158 -2.44 -5.05 30.51
C GLU A 158 -2.79 -4.45 29.14
N ASP A 159 -2.96 -3.15 29.03
CA ASP A 159 -3.15 -2.46 27.75
C ASP A 159 -1.98 -2.70 26.79
N SER A 160 -0.75 -2.65 27.32
CA SER A 160 0.46 -2.87 26.53
C SER A 160 0.55 -4.31 26.00
N VAL A 161 0.16 -5.29 26.81
CA VAL A 161 0.05 -6.69 26.38
C VAL A 161 -0.96 -6.83 25.24
N LEU A 162 -2.18 -6.31 25.42
CA LEU A 162 -3.23 -6.40 24.40
C LEU A 162 -2.82 -5.73 23.08
N LEU A 163 -2.22 -4.53 23.14
CA LEU A 163 -1.77 -3.83 21.93
C LEU A 163 -0.62 -4.57 21.24
N THR A 164 0.28 -5.18 22.02
CA THR A 164 1.38 -5.99 21.47
C THR A 164 0.84 -7.24 20.76
N GLU A 165 -0.16 -7.89 21.33
CA GLU A 165 -0.81 -9.05 20.72
C GLU A 165 -1.52 -8.67 19.41
N LEU A 166 -2.24 -7.55 19.38
CA LEU A 166 -2.86 -7.04 18.15
C LEU A 166 -1.80 -6.77 17.07
N ALA A 167 -0.68 -6.14 17.42
CA ALA A 167 0.41 -5.91 16.47
C ALA A 167 1.00 -7.24 15.96
N LYS A 168 1.17 -8.24 16.83
CA LYS A 168 1.65 -9.58 16.45
C LYS A 168 0.67 -10.29 15.50
N GLU A 169 -0.63 -10.18 15.70
CA GLU A 169 -1.61 -10.79 14.79
C GLU A 169 -1.55 -10.15 13.38
N ILE A 170 -1.44 -8.82 13.31
CA ILE A 170 -1.25 -8.11 12.02
C ILE A 170 0.07 -8.55 11.36
N TRP A 171 1.15 -8.63 12.14
CA TRP A 171 2.45 -9.09 11.66
C TRP A 171 2.40 -10.52 11.11
N LYS A 172 1.70 -11.46 11.78
CA LYS A 172 1.53 -12.83 11.30
C LYS A 172 0.86 -12.89 9.93
N VAL A 173 -0.15 -12.07 9.69
CA VAL A 173 -0.80 -11.98 8.37
C VAL A 173 0.25 -11.57 7.32
N PHE A 174 1.03 -10.53 7.58
CA PHE A 174 2.07 -10.06 6.68
C PHE A 174 3.13 -11.15 6.41
N LEU A 175 3.66 -11.76 7.47
CA LEU A 175 4.65 -12.84 7.39
C LEU A 175 4.16 -13.99 6.50
N ASN A 176 2.91 -14.45 6.72
CA ASN A 176 2.32 -15.53 5.95
C ASN A 176 2.14 -15.16 4.47
N ARG A 177 1.74 -13.92 4.15
CA ARG A 177 1.63 -13.45 2.76
C ARG A 177 2.97 -13.43 2.03
N VAL A 178 4.02 -12.96 2.74
CA VAL A 178 5.37 -12.98 2.17
C VAL A 178 5.84 -14.42 1.96
N ALA A 179 5.68 -15.29 2.95
CA ALA A 179 6.06 -16.69 2.86
C ALA A 179 5.36 -17.39 1.68
N GLU A 180 4.04 -17.26 1.59
CA GLU A 180 3.22 -17.80 0.49
C GLU A 180 3.72 -17.31 -0.88
N SER A 181 3.90 -16.00 -1.02
CA SER A 181 4.26 -15.40 -2.30
C SER A 181 5.70 -15.65 -2.72
N ARG A 182 6.61 -15.85 -1.77
CA ARG A 182 8.02 -16.13 -2.03
C ARG A 182 8.37 -17.63 -2.01
N GLY A 183 7.36 -18.51 -1.85
CA GLY A 183 7.55 -19.97 -1.81
C GLY A 183 8.41 -20.42 -0.63
N LYS A 184 8.29 -19.76 0.52
CA LYS A 184 9.02 -20.02 1.75
C LYS A 184 8.07 -20.47 2.85
N LYS A 185 8.61 -21.09 3.90
CA LYS A 185 7.87 -21.30 5.14
C LYS A 185 7.96 -20.05 6.01
N PRO A 186 6.92 -19.71 6.79
CA PRO A 186 6.98 -18.58 7.71
C PRO A 186 8.19 -18.66 8.66
N GLU A 187 8.52 -19.88 9.12
CA GLU A 187 9.63 -20.14 10.04
C GLU A 187 10.98 -19.74 9.44
N ASP A 188 11.18 -19.91 8.14
CA ASP A 188 12.42 -19.56 7.44
C ASP A 188 12.63 -18.03 7.39
N LEU A 189 11.57 -17.25 7.56
CA LEU A 189 11.61 -15.79 7.53
C LEU A 189 11.73 -15.15 8.93
N LEU A 190 11.46 -15.90 10.00
CA LEU A 190 11.51 -15.37 11.38
C LEU A 190 12.82 -14.64 11.72
N PRO A 191 14.02 -15.10 11.29
CA PRO A 191 15.27 -14.40 11.59
C PRO A 191 15.36 -12.98 11.04
N ILE A 192 14.52 -12.63 10.07
CA ILE A 192 14.55 -11.33 9.38
C ILE A 192 13.21 -10.60 9.44
N ALA A 193 12.17 -11.23 9.97
CA ALA A 193 10.81 -10.65 10.04
C ALA A 193 10.58 -9.93 11.39
N ASP A 194 11.58 -9.25 11.87
CA ASP A 194 11.58 -8.46 13.12
C ASP A 194 11.32 -6.96 12.89
N GLY A 195 10.92 -6.59 11.67
CA GLY A 195 10.68 -5.20 11.28
C GLY A 195 11.91 -4.48 10.73
N ARG A 196 13.07 -5.15 10.65
CA ARG A 196 14.28 -4.52 10.10
C ARG A 196 14.16 -4.17 8.63
N VAL A 197 14.69 -3.02 8.27
CA VAL A 197 14.89 -2.62 6.87
C VAL A 197 16.15 -3.30 6.33
N MET A 198 16.12 -3.69 5.06
CA MET A 198 17.23 -4.30 4.34
C MET A 198 17.59 -3.48 3.12
N THR A 199 18.86 -3.56 2.70
CA THR A 199 19.25 -3.15 1.37
C THR A 199 18.66 -4.13 0.33
N ALA A 200 18.54 -3.66 -0.91
CA ALA A 200 18.07 -4.52 -2.00
C ALA A 200 18.97 -5.77 -2.19
N ALA A 201 20.28 -5.64 -1.95
CA ALA A 201 21.23 -6.76 -2.02
C ALA A 201 20.94 -7.82 -0.95
N GLN A 202 20.78 -7.40 0.31
CA GLN A 202 20.39 -8.32 1.39
C GLN A 202 19.05 -9.01 1.11
N ALA A 203 18.07 -8.25 0.61
CA ALA A 203 16.77 -8.80 0.26
C ALA A 203 16.84 -9.81 -0.91
N LEU A 204 17.78 -9.64 -1.84
CA LEU A 204 18.07 -10.61 -2.89
C LEU A 204 18.64 -11.91 -2.31
N GLU A 205 19.60 -11.84 -1.40
CA GLU A 205 20.18 -13.00 -0.72
C GLU A 205 19.13 -13.83 0.03
N TRP A 206 18.17 -13.13 0.67
CA TRP A 206 17.04 -13.76 1.36
C TRP A 206 15.92 -14.24 0.42
N GLY A 207 16.03 -13.98 -0.89
CA GLY A 207 14.98 -14.31 -1.86
C GLY A 207 13.71 -13.49 -1.72
N LEU A 208 13.79 -12.34 -1.05
CA LEU A 208 12.71 -11.37 -0.94
C LEU A 208 12.59 -10.51 -2.20
N VAL A 209 13.68 -10.39 -2.97
CA VAL A 209 13.77 -9.72 -4.27
C VAL A 209 14.33 -10.73 -5.27
N ASP A 210 13.90 -10.67 -6.52
CA ASP A 210 14.33 -11.63 -7.55
C ASP A 210 15.56 -11.17 -8.31
N THR A 211 15.73 -9.85 -8.52
CA THR A 211 16.88 -9.29 -9.20
C THR A 211 17.08 -7.81 -8.87
N LEU A 212 18.31 -7.35 -8.98
CA LEU A 212 18.64 -5.94 -8.91
C LEU A 212 18.63 -5.35 -10.31
N GLY A 213 18.10 -4.13 -10.44
CA GLY A 213 18.03 -3.46 -11.73
C GLY A 213 17.27 -2.15 -11.67
N THR A 214 17.10 -1.57 -12.84
CA THR A 214 16.36 -0.34 -13.07
C THR A 214 14.89 -0.60 -13.38
N LYS A 215 14.09 0.45 -13.45
CA LYS A 215 12.71 0.37 -13.95
C LYS A 215 12.63 -0.23 -15.36
N TYR A 216 13.62 0.03 -16.19
CA TYR A 216 13.66 -0.49 -17.56
C TYR A 216 13.88 -1.99 -17.58
N ASP A 217 14.75 -2.51 -16.69
CA ASP A 217 14.96 -3.95 -16.52
C ASP A 217 13.69 -4.64 -16.06
N ALA A 218 12.96 -4.05 -15.12
CA ALA A 218 11.67 -4.56 -14.66
C ALA A 218 10.62 -4.60 -15.79
N ILE A 219 10.62 -3.61 -16.69
CA ILE A 219 9.75 -3.61 -17.87
C ILE A 219 10.13 -4.75 -18.83
N GLU A 220 11.42 -5.00 -19.06
CA GLU A 220 11.88 -6.11 -19.91
C GLU A 220 11.52 -7.47 -19.29
N VAL A 221 11.65 -7.63 -17.95
CA VAL A 221 11.17 -8.81 -17.24
C VAL A 221 9.68 -9.03 -17.51
N LEU A 222 8.86 -7.99 -17.35
CA LEU A 222 7.41 -8.08 -17.61
C LEU A 222 7.11 -8.44 -19.08
N LYS A 223 7.81 -7.84 -20.04
CA LYS A 223 7.64 -8.14 -21.47
C LYS A 223 7.89 -9.62 -21.74
N LYS A 224 9.01 -10.14 -21.22
CA LYS A 224 9.38 -11.55 -21.39
C LYS A 224 8.34 -12.47 -20.76
N MET A 225 7.91 -12.20 -19.54
CA MET A 225 6.93 -13.02 -18.82
C MET A 225 5.54 -13.00 -19.47
N ALA A 226 5.10 -11.84 -19.95
CA ALA A 226 3.79 -11.65 -20.55
C ALA A 226 3.75 -12.01 -22.05
N GLY A 227 4.88 -12.35 -22.68
CA GLY A 227 4.98 -12.67 -24.11
C GLY A 227 4.64 -11.49 -25.03
N ILE A 228 4.96 -10.25 -24.62
CA ILE A 228 4.62 -9.04 -25.37
C ILE A 228 5.86 -8.31 -25.88
N LYS A 229 5.81 -7.85 -27.14
CA LYS A 229 6.93 -7.14 -27.77
C LYS A 229 7.01 -5.66 -27.31
N LYS A 230 5.87 -5.04 -27.00
CA LYS A 230 5.78 -3.63 -26.64
C LYS A 230 4.81 -3.43 -25.47
N VAL A 231 5.27 -2.72 -24.42
CA VAL A 231 4.44 -2.27 -23.30
C VAL A 231 3.76 -0.96 -23.68
N ARG A 232 2.44 -0.92 -23.50
CA ARG A 232 1.62 0.30 -23.51
C ARG A 232 0.88 0.36 -22.19
N PHE A 233 1.27 1.31 -21.34
CA PHE A 233 0.69 1.44 -20.02
C PHE A 233 -0.73 2.01 -20.06
N ILE A 234 -1.60 1.40 -19.28
CA ILE A 234 -2.90 1.92 -18.89
C ILE A 234 -2.71 2.52 -17.50
N LYS A 235 -2.73 3.86 -17.40
CA LYS A 235 -2.60 4.58 -16.13
C LYS A 235 -3.97 5.01 -15.62
N ARG A 236 -4.13 5.10 -14.30
CA ARG A 236 -5.29 5.75 -13.70
C ARG A 236 -5.31 7.22 -14.09
N PRO A 237 -6.44 7.75 -14.59
CA PRO A 237 -6.56 9.18 -14.83
C PRO A 237 -6.32 9.96 -13.52
N LYS A 238 -5.47 10.95 -13.53
CA LYS A 238 -5.37 11.88 -12.41
C LYS A 238 -6.69 12.63 -12.29
N LYS A 239 -7.26 12.70 -11.09
CA LYS A 239 -8.39 13.59 -10.81
C LYS A 239 -7.85 15.02 -10.94
N THR A 240 -7.97 15.64 -12.10
CA THR A 240 -7.76 17.07 -12.26
C THR A 240 -8.96 17.75 -11.61
N SER A 241 -8.75 18.45 -10.50
CA SER A 241 -9.74 19.38 -9.99
C SER A 241 -10.00 20.41 -11.07
N ILE A 242 -11.24 20.50 -11.54
CA ILE A 242 -11.67 21.55 -12.49
C ILE A 242 -11.33 22.94 -11.94
N LEU A 243 -11.33 23.11 -10.62
CA LEU A 243 -10.89 24.32 -9.93
C LEU A 243 -9.39 24.62 -10.14
N LYS A 244 -8.49 23.61 -10.18
CA LYS A 244 -7.06 23.83 -10.48
C LYS A 244 -6.83 24.26 -11.93
N SER A 245 -7.70 23.86 -12.86
CA SER A 245 -7.61 24.30 -14.27
C SER A 245 -8.15 25.71 -14.50
N ILE A 246 -9.02 26.22 -13.60
CA ILE A 246 -9.63 27.55 -13.71
C ILE A 246 -8.84 28.62 -12.93
N PHE A 247 -8.25 28.27 -11.76
CA PHE A 247 -7.66 29.24 -10.83
C PHE A 247 -6.12 29.15 -10.69
N GLY A 248 -5.42 28.32 -11.45
CA GLY A 248 -3.96 28.18 -11.34
C GLY A 248 -3.51 27.60 -9.98
N GLU A 249 -2.21 27.61 -9.73
CA GLU A 249 -1.55 26.97 -8.54
C GLU A 249 -1.75 27.73 -7.21
N THR A 250 -2.71 28.62 -7.07
CA THR A 250 -2.94 29.37 -5.81
C THR A 250 -3.63 28.54 -4.70
N SER A 251 -3.88 27.24 -4.94
CA SER A 251 -4.54 26.36 -3.97
C SER A 251 -3.62 25.75 -2.89
N THR A 252 -2.32 26.00 -2.95
CA THR A 252 -1.34 25.47 -1.95
C THR A 252 -1.54 26.04 -0.55
N LEU A 253 -2.03 27.27 -0.44
CA LEU A 253 -2.31 27.89 0.87
C LEU A 253 -3.53 27.27 1.56
N HIS A 254 -4.55 26.87 0.83
CA HIS A 254 -5.75 26.26 1.39
C HIS A 254 -5.48 24.83 1.90
N GLU A 255 -4.71 24.03 1.16
CA GLU A 255 -4.29 22.68 1.58
C GLU A 255 -3.35 22.73 2.81
N MET A 256 -2.46 23.73 2.89
CA MET A 256 -1.60 23.93 4.05
C MET A 256 -2.38 24.37 5.31
N VAL A 257 -3.43 25.15 5.14
CA VAL A 257 -4.28 25.62 6.25
C VAL A 257 -5.19 24.50 6.75
N GLU A 258 -5.75 23.68 5.85
CA GLU A 258 -6.56 22.51 6.25
C GLU A 258 -5.73 21.44 6.96
N ASP A 259 -4.50 21.17 6.52
CA ASP A 259 -3.61 20.22 7.21
C ASP A 259 -3.13 20.71 8.56
N TRP A 260 -3.17 22.02 8.81
CA TRP A 260 -2.71 22.64 10.06
C TRP A 260 -3.85 22.82 11.09
N LEU A 261 -5.08 23.02 10.64
CA LEU A 261 -6.24 23.34 11.49
C LEU A 261 -7.11 22.15 11.88
N ILE A 262 -6.96 20.99 11.22
CA ILE A 262 -7.74 19.80 11.55
C ILE A 262 -6.78 18.68 11.97
N PRO A 263 -6.65 18.37 13.27
CA PRO A 263 -5.98 17.17 13.71
C PRO A 263 -6.75 15.97 13.11
N LYS A 264 -6.16 15.30 12.13
CA LYS A 264 -6.73 14.06 11.58
C LYS A 264 -6.62 13.00 12.66
N ALA A 265 -7.69 12.82 13.42
CA ALA A 265 -7.84 11.66 14.27
C ALA A 265 -8.00 10.44 13.36
N HIS A 266 -6.95 9.67 13.22
CA HIS A 266 -7.00 8.35 12.61
C HIS A 266 -7.53 7.37 13.65
N PHE A 267 -8.79 6.98 13.50
CA PHE A 267 -9.42 5.90 14.23
C PHE A 267 -9.19 4.58 13.49
#